data_08386cfc4a878bf7784a74eb4097f581
#
_entry.id   08386cfc4a878bf7784a74eb4097f581
#
_cell.length_a   1.000
_cell.length_b   1.000
_cell.length_c   1.000
_cell.angle_alpha   90.00
_cell.angle_beta   90.00
_cell.angle_gamma   90.00
#
_symmetry.space_group_name_H-M   'P 1'
#
loop_
_entity.id
_entity.type
_entity.pdbx_description
1 polymer ?
#
loop_
_entity_poly.entity_id
_entity_poly.type
_entity_poly.pdbx_seq_one_letter_code
_entity_poly.pdbx_strand_id
1 'polypeptide(L)'
;DSALRDSVNITLRARMRDGSLERVFRSWNVWDAQQAAFQQQVLRDSVPRSETRTVDHNTATSIAKYLPVLLRAAVITLLLSVLAMALAITLGAGLAAGRVYGGRPLQMVLTAYVEIIRGTPVLLQLFVLYYGLSDVVRLPAFAAAVIGLGLNYAAYESEIYRAALEAIPALQLEAARTLGLSEGQILRLVRGPQALRLALAPMTNDFVALLKDSSLVSVITVVELTK
;
A
#
# COMPACT_ATOMS: atom_id res chain seq x y z
N ASP A 1 -4.80 25.00 -13.55
CA ASP A 1 -6.16 24.41 -13.69
C ASP A 1 -7.33 25.34 -13.39
N SER A 2 -7.08 26.62 -13.03
CA SER A 2 -8.14 27.62 -12.90
C SER A 2 -8.81 27.93 -14.24
N ALA A 3 -8.03 28.02 -15.32
CA ALA A 3 -8.54 28.31 -16.67
C ALA A 3 -9.49 27.22 -17.19
N LEU A 4 -9.20 25.94 -16.95
CA LEU A 4 -10.07 24.82 -17.30
C LEU A 4 -11.38 24.88 -16.49
N ARG A 5 -11.29 25.07 -15.18
CA ARG A 5 -12.45 25.21 -14.31
C ARG A 5 -13.35 26.37 -14.74
N ASP A 6 -12.75 27.52 -15.07
CA ASP A 6 -13.49 28.71 -15.48
C ASP A 6 -14.15 28.48 -16.85
N SER A 7 -13.48 27.83 -17.80
CA SER A 7 -14.05 27.43 -19.08
C SER A 7 -15.23 26.46 -18.90
N VAL A 8 -15.08 25.46 -18.02
CA VAL A 8 -16.17 24.50 -17.68
C VAL A 8 -17.34 25.25 -17.06
N ASN A 9 -17.11 26.13 -16.11
CA ASN A 9 -18.17 26.90 -15.45
C ASN A 9 -18.91 27.83 -16.42
N ILE A 10 -18.20 28.49 -17.34
CA ILE A 10 -18.80 29.32 -18.38
C ILE A 10 -19.69 28.48 -19.27
N THR A 11 -19.19 27.32 -19.73
CA THR A 11 -19.92 26.40 -20.60
C THR A 11 -21.18 25.86 -19.88
N LEU A 12 -21.06 25.43 -18.63
CA LEU A 12 -22.19 24.91 -17.86
C LEU A 12 -23.26 25.99 -17.66
N ARG A 13 -22.88 27.22 -17.33
CA ARG A 13 -23.84 28.35 -17.19
C ARG A 13 -24.52 28.71 -18.52
N ALA A 14 -23.79 28.62 -19.64
CA ALA A 14 -24.38 28.82 -20.96
C ALA A 14 -25.44 27.74 -21.25
N ARG A 15 -25.13 26.47 -20.95
CA ARG A 15 -26.05 25.34 -21.11
C ARG A 15 -27.23 25.34 -20.15
N MET A 16 -27.08 25.95 -18.96
CA MET A 16 -28.20 26.22 -18.06
C MET A 16 -29.13 27.29 -18.62
N ARG A 17 -28.59 28.38 -19.22
CA ARG A 17 -29.37 29.47 -19.80
C ARG A 17 -30.17 29.07 -21.04
N ASP A 18 -29.58 28.24 -21.92
CA ASP A 18 -30.21 27.80 -23.15
C ASP A 18 -31.15 26.58 -22.96
N GLY A 19 -31.28 26.08 -21.73
CA GLY A 19 -32.12 24.96 -21.38
C GLY A 19 -31.65 23.61 -21.91
N SER A 20 -30.47 23.53 -22.51
CA SER A 20 -29.93 22.27 -23.04
C SER A 20 -29.56 21.29 -21.92
N LEU A 21 -29.09 21.79 -20.78
CA LEU A 21 -28.76 20.98 -19.61
C LEU A 21 -30.04 20.37 -18.99
N GLU A 22 -31.12 21.15 -18.89
CA GLU A 22 -32.41 20.67 -18.43
C GLU A 22 -32.96 19.54 -19.34
N ARG A 23 -32.88 19.70 -20.65
CA ARG A 23 -33.30 18.65 -21.60
C ARG A 23 -32.55 17.34 -21.42
N VAL A 24 -31.25 17.41 -21.21
CA VAL A 24 -30.43 16.22 -20.92
C VAL A 24 -30.87 15.57 -19.61
N PHE A 25 -31.02 16.30 -18.53
CA PHE A 25 -31.45 15.72 -17.27
C PHE A 25 -32.86 15.15 -17.29
N ARG A 26 -33.79 15.77 -18.06
CA ARG A 26 -35.13 15.21 -18.30
C ARG A 26 -35.09 13.92 -19.09
N SER A 27 -34.21 13.80 -20.10
CA SER A 27 -34.07 12.56 -20.88
C SER A 27 -33.56 11.38 -20.05
N TRP A 28 -32.80 11.66 -18.97
CA TRP A 28 -32.30 10.65 -18.02
C TRP A 28 -33.20 10.47 -16.80
N ASN A 29 -34.37 11.13 -16.76
CA ASN A 29 -35.33 11.10 -15.65
C ASN A 29 -34.73 11.49 -14.28
N VAL A 30 -33.74 12.41 -14.27
CA VAL A 30 -33.05 12.91 -13.06
C VAL A 30 -33.36 14.37 -12.78
N TRP A 31 -34.34 14.98 -13.49
CA TRP A 31 -34.76 16.36 -13.28
C TRP A 31 -35.87 16.45 -12.23
N ASP A 32 -35.63 17.20 -11.17
CA ASP A 32 -36.57 17.47 -10.09
C ASP A 32 -36.70 18.96 -9.75
N ALA A 33 -37.57 19.27 -8.80
CA ALA A 33 -37.81 20.66 -8.35
C ALA A 33 -36.60 21.26 -7.64
N GLN A 34 -35.76 20.44 -6.99
CA GLN A 34 -34.53 20.92 -6.33
C GLN A 34 -33.48 21.36 -7.34
N GLN A 35 -33.39 20.63 -8.45
CA GLN A 35 -32.48 20.98 -9.55
C GLN A 35 -32.90 22.29 -10.24
N ALA A 36 -34.18 22.50 -10.43
CA ALA A 36 -34.70 23.76 -10.96
C ALA A 36 -34.37 24.95 -10.03
N ALA A 37 -34.57 24.79 -8.73
CA ALA A 37 -34.22 25.80 -7.73
C ALA A 37 -32.71 26.10 -7.68
N PHE A 38 -31.89 25.05 -7.69
CA PHE A 38 -30.43 25.16 -7.74
C PHE A 38 -29.95 25.90 -8.99
N GLN A 39 -30.50 25.57 -10.16
CA GLN A 39 -30.17 26.23 -11.41
C GLN A 39 -30.47 27.74 -11.38
N GLN A 40 -31.64 28.10 -10.85
CA GLN A 40 -32.02 29.51 -10.66
C GLN A 40 -31.08 30.22 -9.69
N GLN A 41 -30.69 29.57 -8.61
CA GLN A 41 -29.73 30.15 -7.65
C GLN A 41 -28.35 30.36 -8.30
N VAL A 42 -27.81 29.37 -9.01
CA VAL A 42 -26.50 29.48 -9.71
C VAL A 42 -26.51 30.55 -10.79
N LEU A 43 -27.65 30.80 -11.45
CA LEU A 43 -27.78 31.83 -12.46
C LEU A 43 -27.97 33.24 -11.87
N ARG A 44 -28.54 33.36 -10.66
CA ARG A 44 -28.68 34.60 -9.90
C ARG A 44 -27.38 35.03 -9.24
N ASP A 45 -26.63 34.05 -8.70
CA ASP A 45 -25.34 34.35 -8.10
C ASP A 45 -24.41 34.87 -9.19
N SER A 46 -24.23 36.19 -9.21
CA SER A 46 -23.17 36.80 -10.00
C SER A 46 -21.89 36.07 -9.66
N VAL A 47 -21.20 35.57 -10.68
CA VAL A 47 -19.87 35.00 -10.49
C VAL A 47 -19.10 35.93 -9.60
N PRO A 48 -18.63 35.53 -8.40
CA PRO A 48 -17.58 36.30 -7.79
C PRO A 48 -16.54 36.36 -8.90
N ARG A 49 -16.26 37.55 -9.39
CA ARG A 49 -15.08 37.78 -10.23
C ARG A 49 -14.00 37.08 -9.44
N SER A 50 -13.57 35.91 -9.93
CA SER A 50 -12.43 35.22 -9.33
C SER A 50 -11.45 36.38 -9.19
N GLU A 51 -11.20 36.78 -7.94
CA GLU A 51 -9.95 37.47 -7.70
C GLU A 51 -8.99 36.55 -8.40
N THR A 52 -8.44 37.05 -9.47
CA THR A 52 -7.31 36.44 -10.14
C THR A 52 -6.31 36.35 -9.02
N ARG A 53 -6.38 35.24 -8.26
CA ARG A 53 -5.30 34.87 -7.40
C ARG A 53 -4.21 34.71 -8.42
N THR A 54 -3.50 35.80 -8.65
CA THR A 54 -2.24 35.78 -9.35
C THR A 54 -1.54 34.61 -8.70
N VAL A 55 -1.49 33.50 -9.43
CA VAL A 55 -0.62 32.38 -9.05
C VAL A 55 0.73 33.05 -9.14
N ASP A 56 1.18 33.54 -7.98
CA ASP A 56 2.54 34.03 -7.84
C ASP A 56 3.41 32.90 -8.32
N HIS A 57 3.94 33.05 -9.54
CA HIS A 57 4.88 32.13 -10.16
C HIS A 57 6.23 32.11 -9.44
N ASN A 58 6.23 32.42 -8.16
CA ASN A 58 7.36 32.14 -7.28
C ASN A 58 7.31 30.66 -6.83
N THR A 59 7.33 29.77 -7.85
CA THR A 59 7.37 28.31 -7.65
C THR A 59 8.50 27.91 -6.70
N ALA A 60 9.61 28.64 -6.75
CA ALA A 60 10.76 28.39 -5.87
C ALA A 60 10.46 28.67 -4.38
N THR A 61 9.75 29.75 -4.07
CA THR A 61 9.36 30.08 -2.68
C THR A 61 8.29 29.16 -2.14
N SER A 62 7.38 28.67 -3.00
CA SER A 62 6.38 27.67 -2.62
C SER A 62 7.01 26.32 -2.32
N ILE A 63 7.95 25.85 -3.15
CA ILE A 63 8.66 24.58 -2.94
C ILE A 63 9.47 24.63 -1.64
N ALA A 64 10.22 25.70 -1.39
CA ALA A 64 11.01 25.85 -0.17
C ALA A 64 10.15 25.80 1.12
N LYS A 65 8.91 26.28 1.06
CA LYS A 65 7.97 26.21 2.19
C LYS A 65 7.48 24.80 2.49
N TYR A 66 7.24 23.99 1.47
CA TYR A 66 6.71 22.62 1.64
C TYR A 66 7.81 21.55 1.78
N LEU A 67 9.03 21.86 1.36
CA LEU A 67 10.15 20.92 1.38
C LEU A 67 10.40 20.27 2.76
N PRO A 68 10.42 21.00 3.89
CA PRO A 68 10.65 20.38 5.20
C PRO A 68 9.51 19.44 5.61
N VAL A 69 8.27 19.74 5.22
CA VAL A 69 7.11 18.87 5.50
C VAL A 69 7.20 17.59 4.68
N LEU A 70 7.53 17.71 3.39
CA LEU A 70 7.72 16.56 2.50
C LEU A 70 8.89 15.67 2.94
N LEU A 71 10.02 16.27 3.35
CA LEU A 71 11.15 15.53 3.87
C LEU A 71 10.80 14.76 5.16
N ARG A 72 10.07 15.40 6.06
CA ARG A 72 9.61 14.72 7.28
C ARG A 72 8.67 13.55 6.96
N ALA A 73 7.73 13.74 6.05
CA ALA A 73 6.83 12.69 5.60
C ALA A 73 7.60 11.53 4.92
N ALA A 74 8.59 11.86 4.07
CA ALA A 74 9.45 10.86 3.43
C ALA A 74 10.24 10.03 4.46
N VAL A 75 10.77 10.65 5.49
CA VAL A 75 11.48 9.93 6.58
C VAL A 75 10.53 8.97 7.31
N ILE A 76 9.29 9.40 7.59
CA ILE A 76 8.29 8.54 8.24
C ILE A 76 7.95 7.33 7.35
N THR A 77 7.71 7.56 6.06
CA THR A 77 7.45 6.50 5.07
C THR A 77 8.61 5.50 5.00
N LEU A 78 9.84 5.99 4.89
CA LEU A 78 11.03 5.14 4.85
C LEU A 78 11.23 4.34 6.15
N LEU A 79 11.08 5.00 7.31
CA LEU A 79 11.22 4.34 8.60
C LEU A 79 10.16 3.25 8.79
N LEU A 80 8.90 3.54 8.46
CA LEU A 80 7.81 2.58 8.50
C LEU A 80 8.10 1.39 7.59
N SER A 81 8.50 1.63 6.35
CA SER A 81 8.77 0.59 5.37
C SER A 81 9.96 -0.29 5.75
N VAL A 82 11.04 0.31 6.27
CA VAL A 82 12.21 -0.44 6.74
C VAL A 82 11.87 -1.32 7.95
N LEU A 83 11.10 -0.79 8.91
CA LEU A 83 10.69 -1.55 10.09
C LEU A 83 9.72 -2.68 9.72
N ALA A 84 8.74 -2.41 8.85
CA ALA A 84 7.81 -3.42 8.35
C ALA A 84 8.54 -4.51 7.56
N MET A 85 9.51 -4.14 6.70
CA MET A 85 10.31 -5.09 5.94
C MET A 85 11.22 -5.93 6.83
N ALA A 86 11.86 -5.34 7.84
CA ALA A 86 12.67 -6.07 8.80
C ALA A 86 11.83 -7.12 9.56
N LEU A 87 10.61 -6.75 9.95
CA LEU A 87 9.65 -7.68 10.54
C LEU A 87 9.24 -8.77 9.55
N ALA A 88 8.95 -8.40 8.30
CA ALA A 88 8.56 -9.33 7.23
C ALA A 88 9.67 -10.36 6.94
N ILE A 89 10.92 -9.91 6.83
CA ILE A 89 12.08 -10.78 6.60
C ILE A 89 12.23 -11.80 7.74
N THR A 90 12.19 -11.33 8.99
CA THR A 90 12.40 -12.20 10.16
C THR A 90 11.29 -13.23 10.33
N LEU A 91 10.03 -12.79 10.25
CA LEU A 91 8.87 -13.68 10.33
C LEU A 91 8.77 -14.58 9.09
N GLY A 92 8.99 -14.03 7.88
CA GLY A 92 8.96 -14.79 6.62
C GLY A 92 9.99 -15.90 6.59
N ALA A 93 11.21 -15.66 7.09
CA ALA A 93 12.23 -16.68 7.22
C ALA A 93 11.81 -17.80 8.17
N GLY A 94 11.21 -17.46 9.32
CA GLY A 94 10.66 -18.43 10.27
C GLY A 94 9.51 -19.24 9.67
N LEU A 95 8.59 -18.60 8.95
CA LEU A 95 7.49 -19.26 8.25
C LEU A 95 8.00 -20.20 7.17
N ALA A 96 8.96 -19.79 6.35
CA ALA A 96 9.56 -20.62 5.32
C ALA A 96 10.27 -21.83 5.92
N ALA A 97 11.07 -21.63 6.96
CA ALA A 97 11.75 -22.72 7.66
C ALA A 97 10.76 -23.72 8.27
N GLY A 98 9.70 -23.23 8.92
CA GLY A 98 8.64 -24.09 9.47
C GLY A 98 7.89 -24.88 8.41
N ARG A 99 7.70 -24.33 7.22
CA ARG A 99 7.03 -25.00 6.09
C ARG A 99 7.92 -25.97 5.36
N VAL A 100 9.24 -25.75 5.32
CA VAL A 100 10.20 -26.65 4.65
C VAL A 100 10.66 -27.78 5.57
N TYR A 101 10.91 -27.49 6.85
CA TYR A 101 11.53 -28.42 7.79
C TYR A 101 10.59 -28.90 8.92
N GLY A 102 9.43 -28.27 9.07
CA GLY A 102 8.46 -28.61 10.12
C GLY A 102 7.72 -29.91 9.86
N GLY A 103 7.07 -30.46 10.89
CA GLY A 103 6.15 -31.56 10.76
C GLY A 103 4.87 -31.21 10.01
N ARG A 104 4.18 -32.20 9.45
CA ARG A 104 2.93 -32.03 8.68
C ARG A 104 1.90 -31.09 9.31
N PRO A 105 1.55 -31.18 10.62
CA PRO A 105 0.55 -30.29 11.20
C PRO A 105 1.03 -28.83 11.21
N LEU A 106 2.31 -28.57 11.50
CA LEU A 106 2.88 -27.22 11.46
C LEU A 106 2.87 -26.66 10.03
N GLN A 107 3.27 -27.46 9.05
CA GLN A 107 3.23 -27.05 7.64
C GLN A 107 1.81 -26.65 7.21
N MET A 108 0.79 -27.43 7.60
CA MET A 108 -0.61 -27.10 7.25
C MET A 108 -1.05 -25.78 7.86
N VAL A 109 -0.77 -25.53 9.12
CA VAL A 109 -1.14 -24.30 9.81
C VAL A 109 -0.44 -23.08 9.19
N LEU A 110 0.88 -23.19 8.95
CA LEU A 110 1.65 -22.09 8.36
C LEU A 110 1.27 -21.83 6.90
N THR A 111 0.94 -22.87 6.14
CA THR A 111 0.45 -22.72 4.77
C THR A 111 -0.92 -22.03 4.76
N ALA A 112 -1.85 -22.44 5.63
CA ALA A 112 -3.15 -21.80 5.76
C ALA A 112 -3.01 -20.31 6.11
N TYR A 113 -2.11 -19.96 7.04
CA TYR A 113 -1.81 -18.55 7.34
C TYR A 113 -1.36 -17.80 6.08
N VAL A 114 -0.38 -18.31 5.36
CA VAL A 114 0.16 -17.65 4.16
C VAL A 114 -0.91 -17.48 3.10
N GLU A 115 -1.74 -18.49 2.85
CA GLU A 115 -2.81 -18.41 1.85
C GLU A 115 -3.90 -17.42 2.25
N ILE A 116 -4.31 -17.37 3.52
CA ILE A 116 -5.32 -16.43 4.02
C ILE A 116 -4.79 -15.01 3.89
N ILE A 117 -3.55 -14.74 4.34
CA ILE A 117 -2.97 -13.41 4.31
C ILE A 117 -2.77 -12.93 2.88
N ARG A 118 -2.25 -13.77 1.98
CA ARG A 118 -2.06 -13.40 0.56
C ARG A 118 -3.38 -13.35 -0.23
N GLY A 119 -4.41 -14.07 0.22
CA GLY A 119 -5.73 -14.07 -0.40
C GLY A 119 -6.63 -12.91 0.05
N THR A 120 -6.21 -12.10 1.03
CA THR A 120 -6.99 -10.97 1.54
C THR A 120 -6.30 -9.63 1.26
N PRO A 121 -7.07 -8.55 0.94
CA PRO A 121 -6.49 -7.24 0.70
C PRO A 121 -5.77 -6.70 1.94
N VAL A 122 -4.55 -6.16 1.75
CA VAL A 122 -3.75 -5.58 2.85
C VAL A 122 -4.48 -4.45 3.57
N LEU A 123 -5.27 -3.65 2.85
CA LEU A 123 -6.07 -2.59 3.45
C LEU A 123 -7.10 -3.15 4.45
N LEU A 124 -7.75 -4.27 4.11
CA LEU A 124 -8.69 -4.93 5.01
C LEU A 124 -7.98 -5.42 6.28
N GLN A 125 -6.79 -5.99 6.15
CA GLN A 125 -5.99 -6.44 7.28
C GLN A 125 -5.60 -5.29 8.20
N LEU A 126 -5.22 -4.14 7.64
CA LEU A 126 -4.94 -2.92 8.40
C LEU A 126 -6.18 -2.42 9.16
N PHE A 127 -7.36 -2.44 8.54
CA PHE A 127 -8.61 -2.09 9.21
C PHE A 127 -8.97 -3.02 10.35
N VAL A 128 -8.86 -4.32 10.14
CA VAL A 128 -9.13 -5.32 11.19
C VAL A 128 -8.15 -5.15 12.34
N LEU A 129 -6.86 -4.95 12.05
CA LEU A 129 -5.85 -4.80 13.08
C LEU A 129 -6.02 -3.51 13.90
N TYR A 130 -6.31 -2.39 13.23
CA TYR A 130 -6.36 -1.08 13.88
C TYR A 130 -7.72 -0.79 14.52
N TYR A 131 -8.82 -1.04 13.81
CA TYR A 131 -10.17 -0.75 14.29
C TYR A 131 -10.84 -1.98 14.90
N GLY A 132 -10.69 -3.16 14.27
CA GLY A 132 -11.36 -4.38 14.71
C GLY A 132 -10.83 -4.95 16.03
N LEU A 133 -9.54 -4.74 16.34
CA LEU A 133 -8.94 -5.18 17.59
C LEU A 133 -8.85 -4.08 18.66
N SER A 134 -9.35 -2.87 18.40
CA SER A 134 -9.23 -1.70 19.29
C SER A 134 -9.80 -1.89 20.69
N ASP A 135 -10.80 -2.76 20.83
CA ASP A 135 -11.42 -3.08 22.12
C ASP A 135 -10.56 -4.05 22.97
N VAL A 136 -9.68 -4.82 22.33
CA VAL A 136 -8.81 -5.80 22.98
C VAL A 136 -7.40 -5.22 23.18
N VAL A 137 -6.86 -4.62 22.12
CA VAL A 137 -5.50 -4.04 22.09
C VAL A 137 -5.51 -2.71 21.37
N ARG A 138 -5.21 -1.64 22.09
CA ARG A 138 -5.06 -0.29 21.52
C ARG A 138 -3.64 -0.08 21.04
N LEU A 139 -3.43 -0.27 19.74
CA LEU A 139 -2.14 0.00 19.11
C LEU A 139 -2.07 1.44 18.62
N PRO A 140 -0.95 2.15 18.83
CA PRO A 140 -0.67 3.39 18.12
C PRO A 140 -0.71 3.14 16.60
N ALA A 141 -1.23 4.09 15.81
CA ALA A 141 -1.42 3.93 14.36
C ALA A 141 -0.12 3.51 13.64
N PHE A 142 1.02 4.10 14.00
CA PHE A 142 2.32 3.73 13.43
C PHE A 142 2.70 2.26 13.73
N ALA A 143 2.49 1.81 14.97
CA ALA A 143 2.77 0.42 15.35
C ALA A 143 1.83 -0.56 14.62
N ALA A 144 0.53 -0.22 14.53
CA ALA A 144 -0.44 -1.02 13.78
C ALA A 144 -0.06 -1.12 12.29
N ALA A 145 0.45 -0.03 11.70
CA ALA A 145 0.95 -0.01 10.33
C ALA A 145 2.15 -0.94 10.15
N VAL A 146 3.17 -0.82 11.01
CA VAL A 146 4.38 -1.67 10.94
C VAL A 146 4.02 -3.15 11.11
N ILE A 147 3.16 -3.48 12.09
CA ILE A 147 2.74 -4.86 12.34
C ILE A 147 1.88 -5.38 11.17
N GLY A 148 0.89 -4.61 10.73
CA GLY A 148 -0.02 -5.04 9.66
C GLY A 148 0.70 -5.27 8.33
N LEU A 149 1.52 -4.31 7.89
CA LEU A 149 2.36 -4.48 6.70
C LEU A 149 3.40 -5.59 6.90
N GLY A 150 4.06 -5.64 8.06
CA GLY A 150 5.05 -6.66 8.36
C GLY A 150 4.48 -8.08 8.33
N LEU A 151 3.30 -8.31 8.90
CA LEU A 151 2.60 -9.60 8.85
C LEU A 151 2.16 -9.95 7.43
N ASN A 152 1.61 -8.98 6.69
CA ASN A 152 1.23 -9.20 5.30
C ASN A 152 2.44 -9.60 4.46
N TYR A 153 3.50 -8.79 4.46
CA TYR A 153 4.71 -9.05 3.69
C TYR A 153 5.50 -10.27 4.18
N ALA A 154 5.38 -10.69 5.44
CA ALA A 154 5.96 -11.94 5.93
C ALA A 154 5.41 -13.17 5.19
N ALA A 155 4.15 -13.14 4.80
CA ALA A 155 3.55 -14.19 4.00
C ALA A 155 4.15 -14.26 2.58
N TYR A 156 4.39 -13.10 1.94
CA TYR A 156 5.05 -13.04 0.63
C TYR A 156 6.52 -13.44 0.71
N GLU A 157 7.27 -12.89 1.66
CA GLU A 157 8.66 -13.25 1.91
C GLU A 157 8.84 -14.75 2.19
N SER A 158 7.90 -15.38 2.93
CA SER A 158 7.95 -16.80 3.21
C SER A 158 7.87 -17.66 1.94
N GLU A 159 7.10 -17.25 0.94
CA GLU A 159 7.03 -17.94 -0.36
C GLU A 159 8.32 -17.76 -1.16
N ILE A 160 8.88 -16.55 -1.16
CA ILE A 160 10.15 -16.25 -1.82
C ILE A 160 11.26 -17.16 -1.24
N TYR A 161 11.36 -17.23 0.09
CA TYR A 161 12.38 -18.04 0.74
C TYR A 161 12.14 -19.54 0.54
N ARG A 162 10.89 -20.00 0.62
CA ARG A 162 10.54 -21.39 0.35
C ARG A 162 10.94 -21.79 -1.08
N ALA A 163 10.54 -20.99 -2.07
CA ALA A 163 10.87 -21.22 -3.47
C ALA A 163 12.40 -21.21 -3.72
N ALA A 164 13.10 -20.25 -3.11
CA ALA A 164 14.56 -20.17 -3.22
C ALA A 164 15.27 -21.39 -2.58
N LEU A 165 14.79 -21.86 -1.43
CA LEU A 165 15.31 -23.06 -0.79
C LEU A 165 15.05 -24.32 -1.64
N GLU A 166 13.87 -24.44 -2.24
CA GLU A 166 13.50 -25.59 -3.07
C GLU A 166 14.18 -25.60 -4.45
N ALA A 167 14.63 -24.44 -4.93
CA ALA A 167 15.35 -24.30 -6.20
C ALA A 167 16.77 -24.89 -6.17
N ILE A 168 17.33 -25.19 -4.98
CA ILE A 168 18.67 -25.77 -4.89
C ILE A 168 18.63 -27.23 -5.32
N PRO A 169 19.47 -27.64 -6.30
CA PRO A 169 19.44 -29.00 -6.83
C PRO A 169 19.64 -30.09 -5.76
N ALA A 170 18.77 -31.10 -5.78
CA ALA A 170 18.82 -32.21 -4.82
C ALA A 170 20.18 -32.92 -4.80
N LEU A 171 20.84 -33.03 -5.97
CA LEU A 171 22.16 -33.64 -6.09
C LEU A 171 23.22 -32.96 -5.22
N GLN A 172 23.17 -31.61 -5.09
CA GLN A 172 24.10 -30.89 -4.20
C GLN A 172 23.86 -31.24 -2.72
N LEU A 173 22.59 -31.41 -2.34
CA LEU A 173 22.21 -31.74 -0.97
C LEU A 173 22.59 -33.19 -0.65
N GLU A 174 22.43 -34.13 -1.60
CA GLU A 174 22.85 -35.54 -1.48
C GLU A 174 24.37 -35.64 -1.37
N ALA A 175 25.12 -34.93 -2.22
CA ALA A 175 26.57 -34.87 -2.13
C ALA A 175 27.05 -34.35 -0.75
N ALA A 176 26.41 -33.31 -0.23
CA ALA A 176 26.73 -32.80 1.09
C ALA A 176 26.46 -33.83 2.22
N ARG A 177 25.36 -34.62 2.11
CA ARG A 177 25.05 -35.69 3.06
C ARG A 177 26.10 -36.82 2.97
N THR A 178 26.56 -37.16 1.75
CA THR A 178 27.60 -38.17 1.55
C THR A 178 28.93 -37.74 2.19
N LEU A 179 29.20 -36.44 2.26
CA LEU A 179 30.34 -35.88 2.97
C LEU A 179 30.15 -35.80 4.51
N GLY A 180 29.04 -36.34 5.04
CA GLY A 180 28.75 -36.40 6.47
C GLY A 180 28.24 -35.12 7.07
N LEU A 181 27.79 -34.14 6.27
CA LEU A 181 27.23 -32.90 6.78
C LEU A 181 25.82 -33.14 7.36
N SER A 182 25.56 -32.61 8.54
CA SER A 182 24.21 -32.61 9.12
C SER A 182 23.28 -31.67 8.37
N GLU A 183 21.95 -31.86 8.46
CA GLU A 183 20.96 -30.98 7.81
C GLU A 183 21.13 -29.50 8.16
N GLY A 184 21.50 -29.20 9.41
CA GLY A 184 21.80 -27.83 9.84
C GLY A 184 23.07 -27.25 9.17
N GLN A 185 24.09 -28.08 8.98
CA GLN A 185 25.32 -27.69 8.25
C GLN A 185 25.01 -27.52 6.75
N ILE A 186 24.22 -28.40 6.17
CA ILE A 186 23.77 -28.30 4.78
C ILE A 186 22.98 -27.00 4.58
N LEU A 187 22.06 -26.67 5.48
CA LEU A 187 21.31 -25.42 5.41
C LEU A 187 22.25 -24.21 5.51
N ARG A 188 23.18 -24.20 6.45
CA ARG A 188 24.05 -23.04 6.71
C ARG A 188 25.15 -22.86 5.66
N LEU A 189 25.73 -23.96 5.15
CA LEU A 189 26.94 -23.91 4.32
C LEU A 189 26.65 -24.09 2.83
N VAL A 190 25.57 -24.79 2.47
CA VAL A 190 25.28 -25.14 1.06
C VAL A 190 23.99 -24.44 0.59
N ARG A 191 22.87 -24.76 1.22
CA ARG A 191 21.53 -24.38 0.76
C ARG A 191 21.24 -22.92 1.03
N GLY A 192 21.49 -22.43 2.24
CA GLY A 192 21.13 -21.07 2.69
C GLY A 192 21.82 -19.96 1.89
N PRO A 193 23.17 -19.97 1.72
CA PRO A 193 23.85 -18.94 0.95
C PRO A 193 23.39 -18.87 -0.51
N GLN A 194 23.08 -20.00 -1.13
CA GLN A 194 22.58 -20.05 -2.50
C GLN A 194 21.13 -19.56 -2.58
N ALA A 195 20.27 -20.03 -1.68
CA ALA A 195 18.88 -19.60 -1.58
C ALA A 195 18.78 -18.09 -1.35
N LEU A 196 19.62 -17.51 -0.46
CA LEU A 196 19.64 -16.08 -0.22
C LEU A 196 19.94 -15.27 -1.48
N ARG A 197 20.92 -15.73 -2.28
CA ARG A 197 21.22 -15.04 -3.57
C ARG A 197 20.05 -15.08 -4.54
N LEU A 198 19.32 -16.21 -4.59
CA LEU A 198 18.13 -16.33 -5.43
C LEU A 198 16.97 -15.48 -4.92
N ALA A 199 16.85 -15.30 -3.59
CA ALA A 199 15.80 -14.53 -2.97
C ALA A 199 16.00 -13.00 -3.09
N LEU A 200 17.23 -12.50 -3.25
CA LEU A 200 17.51 -11.05 -3.22
C LEU A 200 16.70 -10.24 -4.25
N ALA A 201 16.58 -10.72 -5.47
CA ALA A 201 15.87 -9.99 -6.51
C ALA A 201 14.35 -9.88 -6.22
N PRO A 202 13.60 -10.97 -5.92
CA PRO A 202 12.21 -10.86 -5.54
C PRO A 202 12.00 -10.09 -4.22
N MET A 203 12.86 -10.24 -3.21
CA MET A 203 12.82 -9.43 -1.98
C MET A 203 12.91 -7.93 -2.26
N THR A 204 13.78 -7.53 -3.20
CA THR A 204 13.90 -6.13 -3.60
C THR A 204 12.60 -5.61 -4.24
N ASN A 205 11.96 -6.43 -5.07
CA ASN A 205 10.66 -6.09 -5.66
C ASN A 205 9.58 -5.94 -4.58
N ASP A 206 9.55 -6.83 -3.59
CA ASP A 206 8.62 -6.77 -2.48
C ASP A 206 8.85 -5.52 -1.61
N PHE A 207 10.10 -5.13 -1.38
CA PHE A 207 10.41 -3.87 -0.69
C PHE A 207 9.88 -2.64 -1.44
N VAL A 208 10.03 -2.61 -2.77
CA VAL A 208 9.47 -1.52 -3.60
C VAL A 208 7.94 -1.54 -3.58
N ALA A 209 7.31 -2.71 -3.58
CA ALA A 209 5.87 -2.84 -3.43
C ALA A 209 5.40 -2.33 -2.05
N LEU A 210 6.08 -2.72 -0.98
CA LEU A 210 5.81 -2.27 0.39
C LEU A 210 5.92 -0.74 0.53
N LEU A 211 6.92 -0.11 -0.11
CA LEU A 211 7.03 1.35 -0.16
C LEU A 211 5.81 2.02 -0.81
N LYS A 212 5.20 1.38 -1.80
CA LYS A 212 3.96 1.88 -2.43
C LYS A 212 2.74 1.62 -1.55
N ASP A 213 2.67 0.43 -0.96
CA ASP A 213 1.56 0.01 -0.10
C ASP A 213 1.55 0.76 1.24
N SER A 214 2.68 1.38 1.64
CA SER A 214 2.70 2.28 2.79
C SER A 214 1.68 3.42 2.66
N SER A 215 1.35 3.83 1.42
CA SER A 215 0.31 4.83 1.16
C SER A 215 -1.07 4.46 1.72
N LEU A 216 -1.39 3.16 1.82
CA LEU A 216 -2.63 2.66 2.39
C LEU A 216 -2.73 2.94 3.90
N VAL A 217 -1.59 3.16 4.56
CA VAL A 217 -1.51 3.44 5.99
C VAL A 217 -2.07 4.82 6.35
N SER A 218 -2.16 5.72 5.37
CA SER A 218 -2.81 7.04 5.54
C SER A 218 -4.28 6.91 5.98
N VAL A 219 -4.93 5.81 5.65
CA VAL A 219 -6.33 5.54 6.01
C VAL A 219 -6.50 5.28 7.52
N ILE A 220 -5.46 4.78 8.19
CA ILE A 220 -5.42 4.61 9.65
C ILE A 220 -4.74 5.77 10.38
N THR A 221 -4.79 6.98 9.79
CA THR A 221 -4.33 8.25 10.38
C THR A 221 -2.81 8.44 10.54
N VAL A 222 -1.98 7.63 9.90
CA VAL A 222 -0.54 7.89 9.85
C VAL A 222 -0.25 8.95 8.78
N VAL A 223 0.48 10.00 9.17
CA VAL A 223 0.91 11.04 8.25
C VAL A 223 2.17 10.57 7.53
N GLU A 224 2.06 10.39 6.24
CA GLU A 224 3.14 9.97 5.35
C GLU A 224 3.17 10.80 4.06
N LEU A 225 3.99 10.44 3.09
CA LEU A 225 4.25 11.22 1.86
C LEU A 225 3.00 11.48 1.01
N THR A 226 1.97 10.61 1.10
CA THR A 226 0.74 10.69 0.30
C THR A 226 -0.39 11.45 0.98
N LYS A 227 -0.19 11.93 2.22
CA LYS A 227 -1.14 12.73 2.98
C LYS A 227 -0.60 14.16 3.16
#